data_963f93a94863cc3c2dbcec7041bfc15a
#
_entry.id   963f93a94863cc3c2dbcec7041bfc15a
#
_cell.length_a   1.000
_cell.length_b   1.000
_cell.length_c   1.000
_cell.angle_alpha   90.00
_cell.angle_beta   90.00
_cell.angle_gamma   90.00
#
_symmetry.space_group_name_H-M   'P 1'
#
loop_
_entity.id
_entity.type
_entity.pdbx_description
1 polymer ?
#
loop_
_entity_poly.entity_id
_entity_poly.type
_entity_poly.pdbx_seq_one_letter_code
_entity_poly.pdbx_strand_id
1 'polypeptide(L)'
;MEIESTTLWDFPRQNYGDTPHGNNKYNGVTPALVIWNLLQRYTKEGDLVVDPMCGSGTTVDVAKELKRKVIGYDLNIVRPDIIKNDSRKITLADNSADFVFIDSPYSDNINYSDNKECIGKISCEKAEFYNELEKTTSEIARILKPGKVLGWVIADQWIKKKFTPVGFLLW
;
A
#
# COMPACT_ATOMS: atom_id res chain seq x y z
N MET A 1 -20.60 9.28 -3.93
CA MET A 1 -19.30 9.90 -3.55
C MET A 1 -18.74 10.59 -4.77
N GLU A 2 -18.07 11.70 -4.59
CA GLU A 2 -17.40 12.44 -5.67
C GLU A 2 -15.89 12.22 -5.57
N ILE A 3 -15.22 12.26 -6.73
CA ILE A 3 -13.75 12.14 -6.79
C ILE A 3 -13.16 13.47 -6.32
N GLU A 4 -12.21 13.42 -5.40
CA GLU A 4 -11.49 14.61 -4.92
C GLU A 4 -10.78 15.32 -6.08
N SER A 5 -11.10 16.58 -6.31
CA SER A 5 -10.54 17.34 -7.43
C SER A 5 -9.23 18.07 -7.10
N THR A 6 -8.86 18.11 -5.83
CA THR A 6 -7.65 18.78 -5.32
C THR A 6 -6.53 17.80 -5.02
N THR A 7 -5.34 18.32 -4.72
CA THR A 7 -4.19 17.53 -4.24
C THR A 7 -4.15 17.43 -2.71
N LEU A 8 -5.00 18.16 -2.00
CA LEU A 8 -5.16 18.07 -0.55
C LEU A 8 -6.37 17.19 -0.25
N TRP A 9 -6.14 16.05 0.39
CA TRP A 9 -7.17 15.11 0.82
C TRP A 9 -7.16 14.99 2.33
N ASP A 10 -8.33 15.15 2.94
CA ASP A 10 -8.53 15.00 4.39
C ASP A 10 -9.66 14.00 4.64
N PHE A 11 -9.30 12.80 5.04
CA PHE A 11 -10.21 11.71 5.32
C PHE A 11 -10.07 11.26 6.78
N PRO A 12 -10.84 11.88 7.71
CA PRO A 12 -10.70 11.61 9.14
C PRO A 12 -11.26 10.24 9.56
N ARG A 13 -11.95 9.54 8.66
CA ARG A 13 -12.54 8.22 8.91
C ARG A 13 -11.85 7.13 8.12
N GLN A 14 -11.66 5.97 8.75
CA GLN A 14 -11.13 4.78 8.10
C GLN A 14 -12.04 4.28 6.97
N ASN A 15 -13.35 4.20 7.24
CA ASN A 15 -14.34 3.68 6.33
C ASN A 15 -15.22 4.78 5.76
N TYR A 16 -15.84 4.51 4.62
CA TYR A 16 -16.96 5.25 4.05
C TYR A 16 -18.17 4.32 3.90
N GLY A 17 -19.38 4.90 3.82
CA GLY A 17 -20.62 4.12 3.78
C GLY A 17 -20.81 3.23 5.03
N ASP A 18 -21.55 2.15 4.86
CA ASP A 18 -21.92 1.25 5.97
C ASP A 18 -21.08 -0.03 6.02
N THR A 19 -20.21 -0.25 5.03
CA THR A 19 -19.38 -1.45 4.93
C THR A 19 -17.98 -1.16 5.48
N PRO A 20 -17.46 -1.99 6.40
CA PRO A 20 -16.09 -1.85 6.87
C PRO A 20 -15.08 -2.25 5.77
N HIS A 21 -13.98 -1.49 5.66
CA HIS A 21 -12.87 -1.75 4.77
C HIS A 21 -11.60 -2.01 5.59
N GLY A 22 -11.06 -3.19 5.50
CA GLY A 22 -9.96 -3.64 6.36
C GLY A 22 -10.38 -3.80 7.82
N ASN A 23 -9.43 -3.64 8.73
CA ASN A 23 -9.65 -3.75 10.17
C ASN A 23 -9.07 -2.54 10.92
N ASN A 24 -9.92 -1.73 11.51
CA ASN A 24 -9.56 -0.50 12.25
C ASN A 24 -8.62 -0.73 13.45
N LYS A 25 -8.50 -1.99 13.91
CA LYS A 25 -7.59 -2.38 15.00
C LYS A 25 -6.19 -2.72 14.50
N TYR A 26 -6.02 -2.79 13.17
CA TYR A 26 -4.70 -3.03 12.57
C TYR A 26 -3.89 -1.73 12.60
N ASN A 27 -2.61 -1.81 12.96
CA ASN A 27 -1.73 -0.65 13.02
C ASN A 27 -1.38 -0.17 11.60
N GLY A 28 -1.48 1.13 11.36
CA GLY A 28 -1.10 1.74 10.08
C GLY A 28 -2.12 1.49 8.96
N VAL A 29 -3.41 1.60 9.23
CA VAL A 29 -4.46 1.42 8.22
C VAL A 29 -4.67 2.69 7.41
N THR A 30 -4.60 2.56 6.07
CA THR A 30 -4.94 3.66 5.15
C THR A 30 -6.44 3.92 5.11
N PRO A 31 -6.93 5.17 5.15
CA PRO A 31 -8.32 5.48 4.92
C PRO A 31 -8.82 4.97 3.58
N ALA A 32 -9.95 4.26 3.58
CA ALA A 32 -10.51 3.62 2.39
C ALA A 32 -10.80 4.60 1.24
N LEU A 33 -11.15 5.86 1.55
CA LEU A 33 -11.37 6.91 0.55
C LEU A 33 -10.11 7.28 -0.24
N VAL A 34 -8.91 7.12 0.30
CA VAL A 34 -7.65 7.30 -0.45
C VAL A 34 -7.62 6.30 -1.60
N ILE A 35 -7.84 5.02 -1.28
CA ILE A 35 -7.81 3.93 -2.25
C ILE A 35 -8.96 4.08 -3.24
N TRP A 36 -10.17 4.40 -2.76
CA TRP A 36 -11.35 4.62 -3.61
C TRP A 36 -11.08 5.70 -4.68
N ASN A 37 -10.54 6.86 -4.28
CA ASN A 37 -10.22 7.95 -5.20
C ASN A 37 -9.17 7.54 -6.24
N LEU A 38 -8.13 6.83 -5.84
CA LEU A 38 -7.09 6.35 -6.75
C LEU A 38 -7.65 5.33 -7.75
N LEU A 39 -8.45 4.36 -7.29
CA LEU A 39 -9.04 3.34 -8.16
C LEU A 39 -10.04 3.93 -9.15
N GLN A 40 -10.84 4.92 -8.74
CA GLN A 40 -11.76 5.61 -9.64
C GLN A 40 -11.03 6.40 -10.74
N ARG A 41 -9.87 6.95 -10.46
CA ARG A 41 -9.09 7.74 -11.41
C ARG A 41 -8.32 6.90 -12.41
N TYR A 42 -7.72 5.80 -11.94
CA TYR A 42 -6.66 5.11 -12.68
C TYR A 42 -7.05 3.70 -13.11
N THR A 43 -8.26 3.24 -12.77
CA THR A 43 -8.74 1.90 -13.12
C THR A 43 -10.20 1.93 -13.59
N LYS A 44 -10.62 0.82 -14.22
CA LYS A 44 -12.01 0.53 -14.58
C LYS A 44 -12.43 -0.85 -14.06
N GLU A 45 -13.73 -1.16 -14.10
CA GLU A 45 -14.25 -2.49 -13.73
C GLU A 45 -13.49 -3.60 -14.49
N GLY A 46 -13.12 -4.67 -13.78
CA GLY A 46 -12.40 -5.81 -14.31
C GLY A 46 -10.87 -5.67 -14.37
N ASP A 47 -10.31 -4.46 -14.19
CA ASP A 47 -8.85 -4.25 -14.08
C ASP A 47 -8.30 -4.98 -12.87
N LEU A 48 -7.03 -5.45 -12.96
CA LEU A 48 -6.32 -6.10 -11.87
C LEU A 48 -5.60 -5.06 -11.00
N VAL A 49 -6.02 -4.96 -9.75
CA VAL A 49 -5.39 -4.19 -8.69
C VAL A 49 -4.51 -5.13 -7.86
N VAL A 50 -3.29 -4.72 -7.55
CA VAL A 50 -2.37 -5.47 -6.68
C VAL A 50 -1.93 -4.60 -5.52
N ASP A 51 -1.95 -5.16 -4.31
CA ASP A 51 -1.38 -4.52 -3.13
C ASP A 51 -0.38 -5.48 -2.47
N PRO A 52 0.94 -5.22 -2.60
CA PRO A 52 1.98 -6.11 -2.11
C PRO A 52 2.27 -5.99 -0.61
N MET A 53 1.61 -5.07 0.10
CA MET A 53 1.72 -4.86 1.55
C MET A 53 0.34 -4.52 2.14
N CYS A 54 -0.69 -5.33 1.84
CA CYS A 54 -2.09 -4.96 2.03
C CYS A 54 -2.57 -4.97 3.49
N GLY A 55 -1.74 -5.38 4.44
CA GLY A 55 -2.07 -5.35 5.87
C GLY A 55 -3.42 -6.02 6.18
N SER A 56 -4.37 -5.24 6.68
CA SER A 56 -5.72 -5.73 7.00
C SER A 56 -6.65 -5.84 5.79
N GLY A 57 -6.21 -5.48 4.58
CA GLY A 57 -6.94 -5.67 3.33
C GLY A 57 -7.90 -4.54 2.94
N THR A 58 -7.65 -3.30 3.34
CA THR A 58 -8.47 -2.15 2.92
C THR A 58 -8.54 -2.04 1.40
N THR A 59 -7.41 -2.17 0.72
CA THR A 59 -7.34 -2.17 -0.77
C THR A 59 -8.16 -3.31 -1.37
N VAL A 60 -8.12 -4.50 -0.75
CA VAL A 60 -8.86 -5.68 -1.20
C VAL A 60 -10.37 -5.42 -1.16
N ASP A 61 -10.85 -4.83 -0.07
CA ASP A 61 -12.28 -4.57 0.10
C ASP A 61 -12.78 -3.47 -0.85
N VAL A 62 -12.06 -2.35 -0.94
CA VAL A 62 -12.41 -1.25 -1.86
C VAL A 62 -12.38 -1.71 -3.33
N ALA A 63 -11.38 -2.49 -3.74
CA ALA A 63 -11.29 -2.98 -5.11
C ALA A 63 -12.43 -3.93 -5.46
N LYS A 64 -12.82 -4.84 -4.54
CA LYS A 64 -13.98 -5.73 -4.71
C LYS A 64 -15.28 -4.94 -4.82
N GLU A 65 -15.51 -3.97 -3.94
CA GLU A 65 -16.69 -3.10 -3.98
C GLU A 65 -16.81 -2.40 -5.32
N LEU A 66 -15.69 -1.93 -5.87
CA LEU A 66 -15.60 -1.26 -7.17
C LEU A 66 -15.54 -2.23 -8.35
N LYS A 67 -15.77 -3.54 -8.16
CA LYS A 67 -15.74 -4.60 -9.17
C LYS A 67 -14.41 -4.72 -9.93
N ARG A 68 -13.29 -4.39 -9.28
CA ARG A 68 -11.95 -4.68 -9.80
C ARG A 68 -11.56 -6.10 -9.36
N LYS A 69 -10.75 -6.76 -10.18
CA LYS A 69 -10.01 -7.94 -9.71
C LYS A 69 -8.94 -7.47 -8.73
N VAL A 70 -8.67 -8.23 -7.68
CA VAL A 70 -7.69 -7.81 -6.69
C VAL A 70 -6.87 -8.97 -6.16
N ILE A 71 -5.59 -8.72 -5.94
CA ILE A 71 -4.67 -9.61 -5.23
C ILE A 71 -4.01 -8.80 -4.13
N GLY A 72 -4.26 -9.19 -2.88
CA GLY A 72 -3.57 -8.66 -1.71
C GLY A 72 -2.50 -9.63 -1.23
N TYR A 73 -1.29 -9.12 -1.07
CA TYR A 73 -0.16 -9.85 -0.50
C TYR A 73 0.27 -9.21 0.82
N ASP A 74 0.74 -10.02 1.75
CA ASP A 74 1.38 -9.54 2.98
C ASP A 74 2.32 -10.62 3.54
N LEU A 75 3.31 -10.21 4.33
CA LEU A 75 4.14 -11.13 5.12
C LEU A 75 3.37 -11.75 6.28
N ASN A 76 2.37 -11.03 6.81
CA ASN A 76 1.55 -11.42 7.94
C ASN A 76 0.10 -11.61 7.52
N ILE A 77 -0.35 -12.87 7.49
CA ILE A 77 -1.71 -13.21 7.06
C ILE A 77 -2.69 -13.00 8.20
N VAL A 78 -3.54 -11.98 8.06
CA VAL A 78 -4.58 -11.64 9.03
C VAL A 78 -5.99 -12.02 8.59
N ARG A 79 -6.16 -12.41 7.31
CA ARG A 79 -7.44 -12.88 6.74
C ARG A 79 -7.21 -13.83 5.55
N PRO A 80 -8.16 -14.75 5.27
CA PRO A 80 -7.93 -15.86 4.32
C PRO A 80 -7.81 -15.46 2.85
N ASP A 81 -8.25 -14.28 2.46
CA ASP A 81 -8.16 -13.77 1.09
C ASP A 81 -6.90 -12.93 0.82
N ILE A 82 -5.97 -12.90 1.79
CA ILE A 82 -4.63 -12.34 1.65
C ILE A 82 -3.63 -13.47 1.45
N ILE A 83 -2.77 -13.32 0.46
CA ILE A 83 -1.76 -14.32 0.10
C ILE A 83 -0.43 -13.97 0.77
N LYS A 84 0.19 -14.96 1.43
CA LYS A 84 1.52 -14.76 2.00
C LYS A 84 2.56 -14.58 0.90
N ASN A 85 3.17 -13.41 0.86
CA ASN A 85 4.24 -13.10 -0.09
C ASN A 85 5.11 -11.95 0.44
N ASP A 86 6.36 -11.93 0.04
CA ASP A 86 7.28 -10.83 0.27
C ASP A 86 7.21 -9.86 -0.92
N SER A 87 6.98 -8.59 -0.66
CA SER A 87 6.88 -7.55 -1.69
C SER A 87 8.15 -7.35 -2.52
N ARG A 88 9.29 -7.82 -2.00
CA ARG A 88 10.58 -7.81 -2.70
C ARG A 88 10.73 -8.94 -3.73
N LYS A 89 9.74 -9.85 -3.79
CA LYS A 89 9.67 -10.97 -4.74
C LYS A 89 8.21 -11.35 -4.97
N ILE A 90 7.50 -10.57 -5.78
CA ILE A 90 6.07 -10.74 -6.00
C ILE A 90 5.80 -11.92 -6.94
N THR A 91 4.92 -12.84 -6.52
CA THR A 91 4.57 -14.05 -7.29
C THR A 91 3.52 -13.72 -8.36
N LEU A 92 3.87 -12.85 -9.29
CA LEU A 92 3.06 -12.49 -10.46
C LEU A 92 3.94 -12.39 -11.71
N ALA A 93 3.32 -12.60 -12.86
CA ALA A 93 3.98 -12.42 -14.16
C ALA A 93 4.28 -10.92 -14.41
N ASP A 94 5.30 -10.68 -15.25
CA ASP A 94 5.61 -9.33 -15.73
C ASP A 94 4.41 -8.72 -16.44
N ASN A 95 4.24 -7.40 -16.34
CA ASN A 95 3.21 -6.63 -17.03
C ASN A 95 1.79 -7.21 -16.84
N SER A 96 1.45 -7.67 -15.64
CA SER A 96 0.15 -8.29 -15.34
C SER A 96 -0.83 -7.38 -14.62
N ALA A 97 -0.36 -6.44 -13.79
CA ALA A 97 -1.19 -5.54 -13.00
C ALA A 97 -1.61 -4.29 -13.78
N ASP A 98 -2.87 -3.88 -13.62
CA ASP A 98 -3.39 -2.62 -14.18
C ASP A 98 -3.20 -1.44 -13.22
N PHE A 99 -3.07 -1.71 -11.94
CA PHE A 99 -2.79 -0.71 -10.91
C PHE A 99 -2.13 -1.40 -9.73
N VAL A 100 -1.14 -0.77 -9.13
CA VAL A 100 -0.56 -1.20 -7.85
C VAL A 100 -0.82 -0.12 -6.81
N PHE A 101 -1.29 -0.51 -5.65
CA PHE A 101 -1.36 0.34 -4.46
C PHE A 101 -0.40 -0.18 -3.42
N ILE A 102 0.27 0.70 -2.71
CA ILE A 102 1.13 0.34 -1.58
C ILE A 102 1.06 1.42 -0.50
N ASP A 103 0.89 1.00 0.75
CA ASP A 103 1.13 1.78 1.96
C ASP A 103 2.24 1.06 2.74
N SER A 104 3.49 1.42 2.43
CA SER A 104 4.66 0.75 3.00
C SER A 104 4.92 1.23 4.43
N PRO A 105 5.62 0.47 5.26
CA PRO A 105 6.16 1.00 6.51
C PRO A 105 7.00 2.26 6.26
N TYR A 106 6.86 3.25 7.14
CA TYR A 106 7.60 4.52 7.02
C TYR A 106 8.90 4.53 7.82
N SER A 107 9.02 3.64 8.79
CA SER A 107 10.19 3.42 9.66
C SER A 107 9.90 2.27 10.63
N ASP A 108 10.73 2.14 11.66
CA ASP A 108 10.63 1.18 12.77
C ASP A 108 9.83 1.69 13.99
N ASN A 109 9.11 2.79 13.84
CA ASN A 109 8.33 3.41 14.92
C ASN A 109 6.97 2.72 15.22
N ILE A 110 6.49 1.88 14.31
CA ILE A 110 5.29 1.06 14.49
C ILE A 110 5.67 -0.41 14.35
N ASN A 111 5.20 -1.25 15.26
CA ASN A 111 5.33 -2.70 15.09
C ASN A 111 4.24 -3.23 14.15
N TYR A 112 4.58 -3.35 12.87
CA TYR A 112 3.66 -3.88 11.84
C TYR A 112 3.56 -5.41 11.88
N SER A 113 4.63 -6.10 12.28
CA SER A 113 4.70 -7.56 12.26
C SER A 113 5.84 -8.07 13.15
N ASP A 114 5.70 -9.28 13.68
CA ASP A 114 6.80 -9.98 14.40
C ASP A 114 7.76 -10.69 13.43
N ASN A 115 7.45 -10.72 12.14
CA ASN A 115 8.32 -11.28 11.12
C ASN A 115 9.61 -10.45 11.00
N LYS A 116 10.77 -11.12 11.07
CA LYS A 116 12.10 -10.48 10.99
C LYS A 116 12.37 -9.85 9.63
N GLU A 117 11.73 -10.37 8.58
CA GLU A 117 11.83 -9.87 7.20
C GLU A 117 10.99 -8.60 6.94
N CYS A 118 10.21 -8.14 7.94
CA CYS A 118 9.40 -6.95 7.79
C CYS A 118 10.27 -5.70 7.65
N ILE A 119 10.11 -4.95 6.55
CA ILE A 119 10.83 -3.68 6.28
C ILE A 119 10.58 -2.67 7.40
N GLY A 120 9.40 -2.68 8.03
CA GLY A 120 9.05 -1.84 9.17
C GLY A 120 9.85 -2.12 10.46
N LYS A 121 10.84 -3.03 10.44
CA LYS A 121 11.82 -3.21 11.53
C LYS A 121 13.12 -2.46 11.27
N ILE A 122 13.25 -1.81 10.13
CA ILE A 122 14.43 -1.05 9.73
C ILE A 122 14.10 0.45 9.87
N SER A 123 14.96 1.18 10.57
CA SER A 123 14.82 2.64 10.72
C SER A 123 15.02 3.34 9.38
N CYS A 124 14.16 4.32 9.06
CA CYS A 124 14.31 5.19 7.89
C CYS A 124 15.57 6.08 7.91
N GLU A 125 16.31 6.09 9.01
CA GLU A 125 17.62 6.75 9.09
C GLU A 125 18.75 5.90 8.49
N LYS A 126 18.50 4.63 8.15
CA LYS A 126 19.48 3.69 7.58
C LYS A 126 19.28 3.55 6.07
N ALA A 127 20.39 3.49 5.34
CA ALA A 127 20.37 3.20 3.91
C ALA A 127 19.72 1.85 3.57
N GLU A 128 19.83 0.87 4.46
CA GLU A 128 19.21 -0.44 4.32
C GLU A 128 17.69 -0.34 4.12
N PHE A 129 16.99 0.57 4.81
CA PHE A 129 15.55 0.79 4.64
C PHE A 129 15.19 1.14 3.19
N TYR A 130 15.92 2.06 2.59
CA TYR A 130 15.71 2.48 1.20
C TYR A 130 16.08 1.38 0.21
N ASN A 131 17.15 0.64 0.46
CA ASN A 131 17.55 -0.50 -0.38
C ASN A 131 16.47 -1.59 -0.41
N GLU A 132 15.79 -1.84 0.72
CA GLU A 132 14.69 -2.81 0.77
C GLU A 132 13.43 -2.30 0.04
N LEU A 133 13.13 -1.01 0.13
CA LEU A 133 12.04 -0.37 -0.64
C LEU A 133 12.36 -0.33 -2.14
N GLU A 134 13.61 -0.13 -2.54
CA GLU A 134 14.05 -0.19 -3.94
C GLU A 134 13.79 -1.58 -4.56
N LYS A 135 14.07 -2.66 -3.82
CA LYS A 135 13.73 -4.02 -4.28
C LYS A 135 12.22 -4.18 -4.49
N THR A 136 11.41 -3.66 -3.56
CA THR A 136 9.96 -3.67 -3.69
C THR A 136 9.50 -2.86 -4.90
N THR A 137 10.06 -1.66 -5.11
CA THR A 137 9.73 -0.81 -6.25
C THR A 137 10.10 -1.47 -7.58
N SER A 138 11.24 -2.17 -7.63
CA SER A 138 11.68 -2.94 -8.81
C SER A 138 10.68 -4.05 -9.16
N GLU A 139 10.16 -4.77 -8.16
CA GLU A 139 9.13 -5.79 -8.37
C GLU A 139 7.79 -5.18 -8.80
N ILE A 140 7.39 -4.05 -8.20
CA ILE A 140 6.19 -3.31 -8.63
C ILE A 140 6.32 -2.87 -10.09
N ALA A 141 7.47 -2.31 -10.48
CA ALA A 141 7.73 -1.90 -11.86
C ALA A 141 7.69 -3.09 -12.83
N ARG A 142 8.17 -4.27 -12.41
CA ARG A 142 8.14 -5.49 -13.22
C ARG A 142 6.69 -5.98 -13.47
N ILE A 143 5.84 -6.00 -12.44
CA ILE A 143 4.48 -6.52 -12.55
C ILE A 143 3.50 -5.53 -13.18
N LEU A 144 3.75 -4.23 -13.08
CA LEU A 144 2.88 -3.18 -13.58
C LEU A 144 2.95 -3.12 -15.11
N LYS A 145 1.80 -3.11 -15.79
CA LYS A 145 1.74 -2.95 -17.25
C LYS A 145 2.31 -1.59 -17.69
N PRO A 146 2.93 -1.48 -18.86
CA PRO A 146 3.40 -0.21 -19.39
C PRO A 146 2.31 0.86 -19.42
N GLY A 147 2.62 2.06 -18.97
CA GLY A 147 1.68 3.19 -18.91
C GLY A 147 0.65 3.15 -17.80
N LYS A 148 0.72 2.16 -16.92
CA LYS A 148 -0.14 2.05 -15.73
C LYS A 148 0.49 2.75 -14.51
N VAL A 149 -0.27 2.91 -13.44
CA VAL A 149 0.04 3.79 -12.32
C VAL A 149 0.27 3.00 -11.04
N LEU A 150 1.27 3.42 -10.27
CA LEU A 150 1.50 3.08 -8.87
C LEU A 150 0.91 4.19 -7.99
N GLY A 151 0.03 3.84 -7.04
CA GLY A 151 -0.35 4.70 -5.92
C GLY A 151 0.46 4.32 -4.68
N TRP A 152 1.28 5.23 -4.18
CA TRP A 152 2.11 4.98 -3.00
C TRP A 152 1.78 5.98 -1.89
N VAL A 153 1.39 5.47 -0.73
CA VAL A 153 1.27 6.26 0.50
C VAL A 153 2.56 6.13 1.29
N ILE A 154 3.14 7.26 1.63
CA ILE A 154 4.35 7.36 2.44
C ILE A 154 4.28 8.61 3.31
N ALA A 155 4.79 8.55 4.53
CA ALA A 155 4.85 9.70 5.42
C ALA A 155 6.27 10.02 5.84
N ASP A 156 6.58 11.32 5.87
CA ASP A 156 7.80 11.82 6.47
C ASP A 156 7.81 11.53 7.97
N GLN A 157 8.99 11.39 8.52
CA GLN A 157 9.16 11.02 9.92
C GLN A 157 9.78 12.13 10.75
N TRP A 158 9.26 12.28 11.97
CA TRP A 158 9.81 13.16 12.99
C TRP A 158 10.22 12.32 14.20
N ILE A 159 11.49 11.91 14.23
CA ILE A 159 12.01 11.01 15.25
C ILE A 159 13.06 11.75 16.09
N LYS A 160 12.89 11.79 17.42
CA LYS A 160 13.85 12.40 18.37
C LYS A 160 14.27 13.84 17.98
N LYS A 161 13.30 14.66 17.56
CA LYS A 161 13.51 16.05 17.09
C LYS A 161 14.28 16.16 15.77
N LYS A 162 14.43 15.08 15.02
CA LYS A 162 15.01 15.07 13.68
C LYS A 162 13.93 14.78 12.64
N PHE A 163 13.85 15.63 11.63
CA PHE A 163 12.99 15.45 10.47
C PHE A 163 13.70 14.58 9.43
N THR A 164 13.00 13.56 8.93
CA THR A 164 13.47 12.72 7.83
C THR A 164 12.41 12.74 6.73
N PRO A 165 12.70 13.37 5.57
CA PRO A 165 11.76 13.46 4.45
C PRO A 165 11.75 12.15 3.66
N VAL A 166 11.11 11.12 4.20
CA VAL A 166 11.13 9.76 3.65
C VAL A 166 10.59 9.73 2.22
N GLY A 167 9.49 10.43 1.97
CA GLY A 167 8.91 10.52 0.64
C GLY A 167 9.86 11.13 -0.39
N PHE A 168 10.59 12.18 -0.02
CA PHE A 168 11.57 12.83 -0.89
C PHE A 168 12.81 11.96 -1.14
N LEU A 169 13.25 11.19 -0.14
CA LEU A 169 14.44 10.33 -0.24
C LEU A 169 14.20 9.05 -1.06
N LEU A 170 12.94 8.74 -1.38
CA LEU A 170 12.56 7.61 -2.23
C LEU A 170 12.57 7.95 -3.73
N TRP A 171 12.68 9.22 -4.09
CA TRP A 171 12.79 9.73 -5.47
C TRP A 171 14.24 9.93 -5.85
#